data_b901cc73b9f0cf3cbb4857c53fd30984
#
_entry.id   b901cc73b9f0cf3cbb4857c53fd30984
#
_cell.length_a   1.000
_cell.length_b   1.000
_cell.length_c   1.000
_cell.angle_alpha   90.00
_cell.angle_beta   90.00
_cell.angle_gamma   90.00
#
_symmetry.space_group_name_H-M   'P 1'
#
loop_
_entity.id
_entity.type
_entity.pdbx_description
1 polymer ?
#
loop_
_entity_poly.entity_id
_entity_poly.type
_entity_poly.pdbx_seq_one_letter_code
_entity_poly.pdbx_strand_id
1 'polypeptide(L)' 'MPNEAKNYRRERFLRAYANLPLSARREIIVVLEEEEPITKQIIKKPITWDVAYLEVKNNTQKGMEILEKLEKLKLI' A
#
# COMPACT_ATOMS: atom_id res chain seq x y z
N MET A 1 -17.47 5.97 -13.14
CA MET A 1 -16.63 7.12 -12.88
C MET A 1 -15.24 6.69 -12.45
N PRO A 2 -14.18 7.28 -13.03
CA PRO A 2 -12.82 6.83 -12.73
C PRO A 2 -12.43 6.88 -11.26
N ASN A 3 -12.99 7.85 -10.51
CA ASN A 3 -12.63 8.04 -9.11
C ASN A 3 -13.29 7.03 -8.16
N GLU A 4 -14.36 6.38 -8.59
CA GLU A 4 -15.05 5.42 -7.75
C GLU A 4 -14.21 4.17 -7.47
N ALA A 5 -13.48 3.68 -8.49
CA ALA A 5 -12.62 2.52 -8.31
C ALA A 5 -11.51 2.79 -7.31
N LYS A 6 -10.89 3.98 -7.38
CA LYS A 6 -9.83 4.35 -6.45
C LYS A 6 -10.35 4.52 -5.03
N ASN A 7 -11.52 5.16 -4.89
CA ASN A 7 -12.14 5.32 -3.58
C ASN A 7 -12.54 3.98 -2.99
N TYR A 8 -13.01 3.06 -3.82
CA TYR A 8 -13.39 1.73 -3.36
C TYR A 8 -12.20 0.93 -2.83
N ARG A 9 -11.05 0.99 -3.55
CA ARG A 9 -9.82 0.34 -3.08
C ARG A 9 -9.38 0.91 -1.75
N ARG A 10 -9.41 2.23 -1.64
CA ARG A 10 -9.02 2.92 -0.42
C ARG A 10 -9.90 2.50 0.75
N GLU A 11 -11.20 2.47 0.55
CA GLU A 11 -12.14 2.07 1.60
C GLU A 11 -11.92 0.62 2.03
N ARG A 12 -11.71 -0.28 1.06
CA ARG A 12 -11.44 -1.68 1.36
C ARG A 12 -10.18 -1.85 2.18
N PHE A 13 -9.13 -1.12 1.82
CA PHE A 13 -7.88 -1.14 2.57
C PHE A 13 -8.07 -0.63 3.99
N LEU A 14 -8.72 0.53 4.13
CA LEU A 14 -8.91 1.13 5.44
C LEU A 14 -9.76 0.24 6.35
N ARG A 15 -10.74 -0.44 5.77
CA ARG A 15 -11.57 -1.38 6.51
C ARG A 15 -10.77 -2.60 6.96
N ALA A 16 -9.95 -3.14 6.06
CA ALA A 16 -9.09 -4.27 6.41
C ALA A 16 -8.13 -3.90 7.52
N TYR A 17 -7.50 -2.72 7.42
CA TYR A 17 -6.59 -2.24 8.44
C TYR A 17 -7.28 -2.08 9.79
N ALA A 18 -8.49 -1.51 9.80
CA ALA A 18 -9.24 -1.30 11.02
C ALA A 18 -9.58 -2.59 11.75
N ASN A 19 -9.69 -3.69 11.01
CA ASN A 19 -10.03 -5.00 11.58
C ASN A 19 -8.80 -5.82 11.97
N LEU A 20 -7.59 -5.30 11.74
CA LEU A 20 -6.38 -6.04 12.07
C LEU A 20 -6.07 -5.95 13.55
N PRO A 21 -5.58 -7.04 14.16
CA PRO A 21 -4.98 -6.96 15.49
C PRO A 21 -3.76 -6.02 15.46
N LEU A 22 -3.49 -5.37 16.57
CA LEU A 22 -2.37 -4.43 16.65
C LEU A 22 -1.04 -5.09 16.27
N SER A 23 -0.84 -6.33 16.67
CA SER A 23 0.38 -7.06 16.35
C SER A 23 0.57 -7.28 14.85
N ALA A 24 -0.52 -7.49 14.11
CA ALA A 24 -0.46 -7.72 12.67
C ALA A 24 -0.11 -6.46 11.88
N ARG A 25 -0.37 -5.29 12.44
CA ARG A 25 -0.12 -4.03 11.73
C ARG A 25 1.35 -3.77 11.44
N ARG A 26 2.23 -4.43 12.14
CA ARG A 26 3.68 -4.31 11.93
C ARG A 26 4.22 -5.29 10.91
N GLU A 27 3.38 -6.18 10.40
CA GLU A 27 3.81 -7.16 9.41
C GLU A 27 3.93 -6.53 8.03
N ILE A 28 4.90 -7.03 7.27
CA ILE A 28 5.12 -6.59 5.89
C ILE A 28 4.04 -7.20 5.02
N ILE A 29 3.34 -6.36 4.24
CA ILE A 29 2.27 -6.81 3.36
C ILE A 29 2.65 -6.75 1.89
N VAL A 30 3.64 -5.94 1.55
CA VAL A 30 4.03 -5.76 0.17
C VAL A 30 5.46 -5.25 0.13
N VAL A 31 6.17 -5.57 -0.95
CA VAL A 31 7.51 -5.03 -1.18
C VAL A 31 7.43 -4.20 -2.46
N LEU A 32 7.73 -2.92 -2.34
CA LEU A 32 7.80 -2.02 -3.50
C LEU A 32 9.22 -2.02 -4.04
N GLU A 33 9.33 -1.99 -5.35
CA GLU A 33 10.62 -1.89 -6.00
C GLU A 33 10.77 -0.50 -6.61
N GLU A 34 11.88 0.16 -6.32
CA GLU A 34 12.19 1.48 -6.87
C GLU A 34 13.55 1.43 -7.53
N GLU A 35 13.68 2.08 -8.69
CA GLU A 35 14.96 2.20 -9.35
C GLU A 35 15.67 3.44 -8.86
N GLU A 36 16.92 3.27 -8.41
CA GLU A 36 17.77 4.38 -7.99
C GLU A 36 18.18 5.17 -9.25
N PRO A 37 17.91 6.50 -9.32
CA PRO A 37 18.12 7.26 -10.55
C PRO A 37 19.58 7.31 -11.04
N ILE A 38 20.53 7.29 -10.12
CA ILE A 38 21.95 7.43 -10.47
C ILE A 38 22.59 6.09 -10.78
N THR A 39 22.43 5.13 -9.86
CA THR A 39 23.10 3.83 -9.99
C THR A 39 22.31 2.82 -10.82
N LYS A 40 21.03 3.09 -11.05
CA LYS A 40 20.09 2.19 -11.74
C LYS A 40 19.87 0.87 -11.01
N GLN A 41 20.25 0.81 -9.74
CA GLN A 41 20.00 -0.38 -8.93
C GLN A 41 18.54 -0.42 -8.50
N ILE A 42 18.02 -1.63 -8.38
CA ILE A 42 16.65 -1.83 -7.88
C ILE A 42 16.71 -1.91 -6.35
N ILE A 43 16.00 -1.02 -5.70
CA ILE A 43 15.88 -0.98 -4.25
C ILE A 43 14.54 -1.57 -3.86
N LYS A 44 14.56 -2.55 -2.98
CA LYS A 44 13.34 -3.17 -2.47
C LYS A 44 12.97 -2.52 -1.14
N LYS A 45 11.75 -2.03 -1.05
CA LYS A 45 11.24 -1.38 0.17
C LYS A 45 10.09 -2.19 0.73
N PRO A 46 10.31 -2.91 1.84
CA PRO A 46 9.20 -3.61 2.50
C PRO A 46 8.24 -2.61 3.13
N ILE A 47 6.96 -2.84 2.94
CA ILE A 47 5.91 -1.95 3.43
C ILE A 47 5.05 -2.71 4.42
N THR A 48 4.96 -2.20 5.64
CA THR A 48 4.09 -2.77 6.67
C THR A 48 2.67 -2.20 6.53
N TRP A 49 1.71 -2.83 7.21
CA TRP A 49 0.35 -2.30 7.27
C TRP A 49 0.31 -0.85 7.77
N ASP A 50 1.11 -0.53 8.81
CA ASP A 50 1.14 0.82 9.37
C ASP A 50 1.66 1.85 8.37
N VAL A 51 2.74 1.52 7.67
CA VAL A 51 3.29 2.43 6.66
C VAL A 51 2.31 2.60 5.50
N ALA A 52 1.72 1.49 5.05
CA ALA A 52 0.70 1.54 3.99
C ALA A 52 -0.48 2.42 4.41
N TYR A 53 -0.91 2.30 5.66
CA TYR A 53 -2.01 3.11 6.18
C TYR A 53 -1.71 4.60 6.12
N LEU A 54 -0.51 5.00 6.54
CA LEU A 54 -0.12 6.41 6.50
C LEU A 54 -0.12 6.95 5.07
N GLU A 55 0.43 6.19 4.15
CA GLU A 55 0.48 6.62 2.75
C GLU A 55 -0.90 6.70 2.12
N VAL A 56 -1.75 5.71 2.38
CA VAL A 56 -3.11 5.69 1.85
C VAL A 56 -3.94 6.82 2.45
N LYS A 57 -3.84 7.01 3.76
CA LYS A 57 -4.58 8.06 4.47
C LYS A 57 -4.24 9.44 3.93
N ASN A 58 -2.97 9.68 3.63
CA ASN A 58 -2.50 10.98 3.15
C ASN A 58 -2.62 11.13 1.64
N ASN A 59 -3.18 10.15 0.95
CA ASN A 59 -3.40 10.17 -0.50
C ASN A 59 -2.12 10.43 -1.29
N THR A 60 -1.01 9.85 -0.85
CA THR A 60 0.26 9.99 -1.56
C THR A 60 0.28 9.12 -2.81
N GLN A 61 1.20 9.43 -3.73
CA GLN A 61 1.40 8.58 -4.90
C GLN A 61 1.82 7.16 -4.49
N LYS A 62 2.69 7.06 -3.50
CA LYS A 62 3.10 5.76 -2.96
C LYS A 62 1.90 4.97 -2.42
N GLY A 63 0.98 5.66 -1.77
CA GLY A 63 -0.26 5.04 -1.30
C GLY A 63 -1.08 4.45 -2.43
N MET A 64 -1.15 5.14 -3.56
CA MET A 64 -1.87 4.64 -4.73
C MET A 64 -1.17 3.40 -5.31
N GLU A 65 0.15 3.40 -5.37
CA GLU A 65 0.92 2.26 -5.83
C GLU A 65 0.73 1.04 -4.93
N ILE A 66 0.70 1.28 -3.61
CA ILE A 66 0.43 0.23 -2.64
C ILE A 66 -0.94 -0.39 -2.87
N LEU A 67 -1.97 0.45 -3.03
CA LEU A 67 -3.32 -0.03 -3.26
C LEU A 67 -3.43 -0.87 -4.54
N GLU A 68 -2.80 -0.43 -5.62
CA GLU A 68 -2.79 -1.18 -6.86
C GLU A 68 -2.14 -2.55 -6.69
N LYS A 69 -1.01 -2.58 -6.00
CA LYS A 69 -0.30 -3.84 -5.80
C LYS A 69 -1.08 -4.79 -4.91
N LEU A 70 -1.70 -4.29 -3.84
CA LEU A 70 -2.53 -5.10 -2.97
C LEU A 70 -3.73 -5.68 -3.70
N GLU A 71 -4.33 -4.91 -4.59
CA GLU A 71 -5.43 -5.40 -5.38
C GLU A 71 -4.98 -6.49 -6.36
N LYS A 72 -3.83 -6.30 -7.01
CA LYS A 72 -3.27 -7.31 -7.90
C LYS A 72 -2.98 -8.62 -7.16
N LEU A 73 -2.53 -8.52 -5.93
CA LEU A 73 -2.23 -9.68 -5.09
C LEU A 73 -3.49 -10.24 -4.41
N LYS A 74 -4.62 -9.61 -4.64
CA LYS A 74 -5.92 -9.99 -4.06
C LYS A 74 -5.90 -9.99 -2.52
N LEU A 75 -5.17 -9.05 -1.94
CA LEU A 75 -5.11 -8.88 -0.50
C LEU A 75 -6.16 -7.90 0.02
N ILE A 76 -6.75 -7.17 -0.89
CA ILE A 76 -7.89 -6.30 -0.56
C ILE A 76 -8.99 -6.48 -1.58
#